data_c84b88dab811ac02dc33debd7d2765de
#
_entry.id   c84b88dab811ac02dc33debd7d2765de
#
_cell.length_a   1.000
_cell.length_b   1.000
_cell.length_c   1.000
_cell.angle_alpha   90.00
_cell.angle_beta   90.00
_cell.angle_gamma   90.00
#
_symmetry.space_group_name_H-M   'P 1'
#
loop_
_entity.id
_entity.type
_entity.pdbx_description
1 polymer ?
#
loop_
_entity_poly.entity_id
_entity_poly.type
_entity_poly.pdbx_seq_one_letter_code
_entity_poly.pdbx_strand_id
1 'polypeptide(L)'
;AGVDAMVIEGMEGGGHIGQQTTMALMTNVLPLIKKVPVLVAGGISDGRGIAAALMMGADGVQMGSRFILTDECPTHPKAKEAIIKATDTDSAVTGFSRNNAVRCLKNEFTKEYLEKECSGAPQQELNDFATGTNRLGAVEGDIVHGAVLVGQSLNVLNDILPCAEVMERLIAEARDSLANAKNIVL
;
A
#
# COMPACT_ATOMS: atom_id res chain seq x y z
N ALA A 1 6.77 13.96 21.21
CA ALA A 1 5.32 13.77 21.19
C ALA A 1 4.84 12.58 22.06
N GLY A 2 5.72 11.71 22.57
CA GLY A 2 5.36 10.65 23.52
C GLY A 2 4.55 9.49 22.88
N VAL A 3 4.88 9.13 21.62
CA VAL A 3 4.29 7.95 20.97
C VAL A 3 5.00 6.67 21.45
N ASP A 4 4.27 5.55 21.51
CA ASP A 4 4.79 4.25 21.91
C ASP A 4 5.45 3.49 20.75
N ALA A 5 5.05 3.76 19.52
CA ALA A 5 5.62 3.23 18.29
C ALA A 5 5.42 4.22 17.13
N MET A 6 6.15 4.03 16.05
CA MET A 6 6.06 4.84 14.84
C MET A 6 5.86 3.96 13.61
N VAL A 7 5.02 4.40 12.68
CA VAL A 7 4.94 3.82 11.34
C VAL A 7 5.50 4.82 10.35
N ILE A 8 6.44 4.38 9.51
CA ILE A 8 6.91 5.14 8.35
C ILE A 8 6.36 4.49 7.08
N GLU A 9 5.80 5.30 6.17
CA GLU A 9 5.18 4.79 4.95
C GLU A 9 5.82 5.38 3.71
N GLY A 10 6.31 4.51 2.83
CA GLY A 10 6.85 4.89 1.53
C GLY A 10 5.76 5.10 0.47
N MET A 11 6.14 5.74 -0.63
CA MET A 11 5.23 6.08 -1.74
C MET A 11 4.66 4.85 -2.48
N GLU A 12 5.15 3.64 -2.21
CA GLU A 12 4.58 2.40 -2.73
C GLU A 12 3.30 1.96 -1.99
N GLY A 13 2.91 2.65 -0.92
CA GLY A 13 1.66 2.45 -0.20
C GLY A 13 0.41 2.75 -1.03
N GLY A 14 -0.74 2.34 -0.52
CA GLY A 14 -2.07 2.66 -1.07
C GLY A 14 -2.75 3.76 -0.27
N GLY A 15 -3.59 4.54 -0.90
CA GLY A 15 -4.18 5.72 -0.28
C GLY A 15 -3.24 6.91 -0.31
N HIS A 16 -3.27 7.74 0.71
CA HIS A 16 -2.38 8.90 0.79
C HIS A 16 -0.93 8.45 0.94
N ILE A 17 -0.06 8.99 0.10
CA ILE A 17 1.35 8.60 0.04
C ILE A 17 2.27 9.82 0.15
N GLY A 18 3.49 9.58 0.66
CA GLY A 18 4.58 10.56 0.65
C GLY A 18 5.31 10.60 -0.70
N GLN A 19 6.52 11.14 -0.68
CA GLN A 19 7.33 11.33 -1.89
C GLN A 19 8.55 10.40 -1.95
N GLN A 20 8.91 9.76 -0.83
CA GLN A 20 10.07 8.85 -0.79
C GLN A 20 9.62 7.41 -1.01
N THR A 21 10.41 6.66 -1.80
CA THR A 21 10.25 5.20 -1.89
C THR A 21 10.53 4.55 -0.54
N THR A 22 9.96 3.39 -0.28
CA THR A 22 10.07 2.69 1.00
C THR A 22 11.54 2.40 1.36
N MET A 23 12.34 1.96 0.40
CA MET A 23 13.77 1.69 0.60
C MET A 23 14.54 2.96 1.01
N ALA A 24 14.35 4.07 0.28
CA ALA A 24 15.01 5.34 0.59
C ALA A 24 14.55 5.91 1.94
N LEU A 25 13.26 5.80 2.25
CA LEU A 25 12.70 6.24 3.52
C LEU A 25 13.29 5.46 4.70
N MET A 26 13.37 4.12 4.60
CA MET A 26 14.04 3.29 5.61
C MET A 26 15.49 3.70 5.84
N THR A 27 16.25 3.88 4.76
CA THR A 27 17.66 4.28 4.82
C THR A 27 17.84 5.61 5.53
N ASN A 28 16.94 6.56 5.29
CA ASN A 28 17.05 7.91 5.86
C ASN A 28 16.56 7.97 7.31
N VAL A 29 15.56 7.19 7.70
CA VAL A 29 14.83 7.40 8.95
C VAL A 29 15.21 6.39 10.03
N LEU A 30 15.34 5.09 9.72
CA LEU A 30 15.61 4.07 10.74
C LEU A 30 16.87 4.33 11.57
N PRO A 31 17.99 4.84 11.01
CA PRO A 31 19.16 5.15 11.81
C PRO A 31 18.95 6.26 12.86
N LEU A 32 17.95 7.12 12.66
CA LEU A 32 17.69 8.29 13.50
C LEU A 32 16.75 8.00 14.67
N ILE A 33 15.90 6.98 14.58
CA ILE A 33 14.92 6.65 15.60
C ILE A 33 15.46 5.54 16.49
N LYS A 34 15.67 5.82 17.80
CA LYS A 34 16.29 4.88 18.75
C LYS A 34 15.44 4.60 20.00
N LYS A 35 14.34 5.32 20.19
CA LYS A 35 13.61 5.30 21.47
C LYS A 35 12.29 4.53 21.42
N VAL A 36 11.75 4.33 20.23
CA VAL A 36 10.47 3.64 20.01
C VAL A 36 10.60 2.68 18.84
N PRO A 37 9.84 1.57 18.83
CA PRO A 37 9.78 0.68 17.69
C PRO A 37 9.31 1.40 16.43
N VAL A 38 9.88 1.04 15.28
CA VAL A 38 9.50 1.58 13.98
C VAL A 38 9.00 0.46 13.08
N LEU A 39 7.76 0.60 12.62
CA LEU A 39 7.16 -0.26 11.61
C LEU A 39 7.26 0.41 10.24
N VAL A 40 7.44 -0.40 9.22
CA VAL A 40 7.55 0.08 7.82
C VAL A 40 6.32 -0.33 7.03
N ALA A 41 5.76 0.61 6.30
CA ALA A 41 4.62 0.42 5.42
C ALA A 41 4.93 0.86 3.98
N GLY A 42 4.14 0.36 3.03
CA GLY A 42 4.26 0.70 1.61
C GLY A 42 5.11 -0.31 0.84
N GLY A 43 4.52 -0.93 -0.20
CA GLY A 43 5.21 -1.88 -1.06
C GLY A 43 5.47 -3.27 -0.47
N ILE A 44 5.05 -3.54 0.76
CA ILE A 44 5.25 -4.82 1.44
C ILE A 44 3.96 -5.63 1.36
N SER A 45 4.01 -6.82 0.73
CA SER A 45 2.83 -7.67 0.51
C SER A 45 3.08 -9.16 0.72
N ASP A 46 4.34 -9.56 0.99
CA ASP A 46 4.75 -10.94 1.24
C ASP A 46 5.85 -11.02 2.31
N GLY A 47 6.24 -12.25 2.66
CA GLY A 47 7.29 -12.48 3.68
C GLY A 47 8.68 -12.03 3.26
N ARG A 48 8.99 -11.92 1.97
CA ARG A 48 10.26 -11.39 1.47
C ARG A 48 10.40 -9.91 1.81
N GLY A 49 9.31 -9.14 1.63
CA GLY A 49 9.26 -7.74 2.02
C GLY A 49 9.40 -7.54 3.53
N ILE A 50 8.79 -8.42 4.34
CA ILE A 50 8.98 -8.44 5.81
C ILE A 50 10.46 -8.65 6.14
N ALA A 51 11.08 -9.68 5.59
CA ALA A 51 12.48 -10.00 5.84
C ALA A 51 13.41 -8.85 5.46
N ALA A 52 13.19 -8.21 4.30
CA ALA A 52 13.95 -7.05 3.85
C ALA A 52 13.84 -5.87 4.83
N ALA A 53 12.63 -5.53 5.27
CA ALA A 53 12.41 -4.44 6.23
C ALA A 53 13.14 -4.70 7.57
N LEU A 54 13.03 -5.93 8.10
CA LEU A 54 13.72 -6.34 9.33
C LEU A 54 15.23 -6.28 9.17
N MET A 55 15.77 -6.73 8.04
CA MET A 55 17.22 -6.65 7.77
C MET A 55 17.73 -5.21 7.66
N MET A 56 16.89 -4.27 7.24
CA MET A 56 17.22 -2.84 7.23
C MET A 56 17.09 -2.17 8.61
N GLY A 57 16.64 -2.91 9.63
CA GLY A 57 16.55 -2.43 11.01
C GLY A 57 15.17 -1.93 11.42
N ALA A 58 14.12 -2.26 10.70
CA ALA A 58 12.74 -2.07 11.17
C ALA A 58 12.41 -3.07 12.28
N ASP A 59 11.52 -2.69 13.21
CA ASP A 59 11.02 -3.58 14.26
C ASP A 59 9.80 -4.40 13.81
N GLY A 60 9.20 -4.03 12.68
CA GLY A 60 8.06 -4.70 12.08
C GLY A 60 7.58 -4.03 10.81
N VAL A 61 6.43 -4.49 10.31
CA VAL A 61 5.80 -3.94 9.09
C VAL A 61 4.31 -3.68 9.30
N GLN A 62 3.76 -2.78 8.49
CA GLN A 62 2.32 -2.59 8.34
C GLN A 62 1.94 -2.86 6.89
N MET A 63 0.90 -3.65 6.68
CA MET A 63 0.40 -4.00 5.35
C MET A 63 -1.07 -3.61 5.20
N GLY A 64 -1.43 -2.93 4.12
CA GLY A 64 -2.82 -2.61 3.77
C GLY A 64 -3.38 -3.60 2.75
N SER A 65 -2.87 -3.57 1.52
CA SER A 65 -3.46 -4.27 0.37
C SER A 65 -3.55 -5.78 0.56
N ARG A 66 -2.57 -6.43 1.22
CA ARG A 66 -2.64 -7.86 1.54
C ARG A 66 -3.82 -8.21 2.44
N PHE A 67 -4.10 -7.37 3.45
CA PHE A 67 -5.22 -7.60 4.38
C PHE A 67 -6.58 -7.15 3.85
N ILE A 68 -6.64 -6.33 2.79
CA ILE A 68 -7.89 -6.13 2.03
C ILE A 68 -8.36 -7.46 1.44
N LEU A 69 -7.45 -8.33 1.03
CA LEU A 69 -7.72 -9.65 0.48
C LEU A 69 -7.77 -10.74 1.58
N THR A 70 -8.49 -10.46 2.66
CA THR A 70 -8.84 -11.46 3.68
C THR A 70 -10.34 -11.65 3.74
N ASP A 71 -10.78 -12.82 4.20
CA ASP A 71 -12.22 -13.12 4.33
C ASP A 71 -12.89 -12.12 5.28
N GLU A 72 -12.20 -11.77 6.36
CA GLU A 72 -12.73 -10.88 7.42
C GLU A 72 -12.78 -9.40 6.99
N CYS A 73 -12.05 -8.98 5.95
CA CYS A 73 -12.09 -7.61 5.49
C CYS A 73 -13.44 -7.28 4.85
N PRO A 74 -14.17 -6.25 5.30
CA PRO A 74 -15.51 -5.93 4.80
C PRO A 74 -15.52 -5.22 3.44
N THR A 75 -14.36 -5.06 2.78
CA THR A 75 -14.28 -4.51 1.44
C THR A 75 -15.13 -5.31 0.45
N HIS A 76 -15.85 -4.61 -0.41
CA HIS A 76 -16.78 -5.21 -1.37
C HIS A 76 -16.10 -6.26 -2.26
N PRO A 77 -16.74 -7.43 -2.52
CA PRO A 77 -16.14 -8.51 -3.32
C PRO A 77 -15.61 -8.07 -4.69
N LYS A 78 -16.33 -7.21 -5.41
CA LYS A 78 -15.87 -6.66 -6.70
C LYS A 78 -14.55 -5.90 -6.58
N ALA A 79 -14.33 -5.17 -5.48
CA ALA A 79 -13.07 -4.47 -5.27
C ALA A 79 -11.93 -5.47 -4.97
N LYS A 80 -12.18 -6.52 -4.18
CA LYS A 80 -11.21 -7.61 -3.96
C LYS A 80 -10.85 -8.33 -5.25
N GLU A 81 -11.85 -8.66 -6.08
CA GLU A 81 -11.62 -9.27 -7.40
C GLU A 81 -10.81 -8.38 -8.34
N ALA A 82 -11.09 -7.07 -8.32
CA ALA A 82 -10.33 -6.11 -9.13
C ALA A 82 -8.87 -6.05 -8.71
N ILE A 83 -8.58 -6.11 -7.40
CA ILE A 83 -7.21 -6.17 -6.88
C ILE A 83 -6.49 -7.46 -7.34
N ILE A 84 -7.15 -8.62 -7.26
CA ILE A 84 -6.56 -9.91 -7.69
C ILE A 84 -6.26 -9.94 -9.20
N LYS A 85 -7.08 -9.28 -10.00
CA LYS A 85 -6.89 -9.22 -11.47
C LYS A 85 -5.86 -8.19 -11.89
N ALA A 86 -5.48 -7.28 -11.00
CA ALA A 86 -4.55 -6.20 -11.29
C ALA A 86 -3.11 -6.70 -11.39
N THR A 87 -2.34 -6.08 -12.27
CA THR A 87 -0.92 -6.31 -12.48
C THR A 87 -0.08 -5.20 -11.84
N ASP A 88 1.23 -5.31 -11.93
CA ASP A 88 2.22 -4.37 -11.38
C ASP A 88 2.07 -2.92 -11.87
N THR A 89 1.45 -2.72 -13.03
CA THR A 89 1.24 -1.39 -13.63
C THR A 89 -0.17 -0.85 -13.48
N ASP A 90 -1.06 -1.56 -12.78
CA ASP A 90 -2.48 -1.21 -12.69
C ASP A 90 -2.83 -0.31 -11.48
N SER A 91 -1.84 0.34 -10.87
CA SER A 91 -2.07 1.44 -9.94
C SER A 91 -1.74 2.80 -10.57
N ALA A 92 -2.45 3.83 -10.13
CA ALA A 92 -2.19 5.22 -10.50
C ALA A 92 -2.12 6.10 -9.26
N VAL A 93 -1.37 7.20 -9.36
CA VAL A 93 -1.31 8.23 -8.32
C VAL A 93 -2.02 9.47 -8.83
N THR A 94 -3.06 9.88 -8.12
CA THR A 94 -3.79 11.15 -8.34
C THR A 94 -3.31 12.19 -7.35
N GLY A 95 -3.45 13.49 -7.68
CA GLY A 95 -3.15 14.60 -6.76
C GLY A 95 -1.65 14.80 -6.46
N PHE A 96 -0.75 14.18 -7.20
CA PHE A 96 0.69 14.28 -6.95
C PHE A 96 1.19 15.71 -7.12
N SER A 97 0.76 16.43 -8.16
CA SER A 97 1.13 17.81 -8.42
C SER A 97 0.59 18.81 -7.38
N ARG A 98 -0.32 18.36 -6.53
CA ARG A 98 -1.05 19.17 -5.54
C ARG A 98 -0.67 18.88 -4.09
N ASN A 99 0.41 18.12 -3.84
CA ASN A 99 0.80 17.65 -2.50
C ASN A 99 -0.32 16.86 -1.78
N ASN A 100 -1.18 16.20 -2.52
CA ASN A 100 -2.27 15.36 -2.03
C ASN A 100 -2.29 14.03 -2.79
N ALA A 101 -1.13 13.40 -2.86
CA ALA A 101 -0.93 12.19 -3.64
C ALA A 101 -1.69 11.01 -3.05
N VAL A 102 -2.54 10.37 -3.85
CA VAL A 102 -3.34 9.20 -3.47
C VAL A 102 -3.13 8.09 -4.50
N ARG A 103 -2.71 6.89 -4.04
CA ARG A 103 -2.58 5.73 -4.91
C ARG A 103 -3.81 4.84 -4.83
N CYS A 104 -4.36 4.48 -6.00
CA CYS A 104 -5.47 3.55 -6.14
C CYS A 104 -5.34 2.73 -7.44
N LEU A 105 -6.23 1.76 -7.65
CA LEU A 105 -6.33 1.04 -8.94
C LEU A 105 -6.67 2.01 -10.06
N LYS A 106 -6.09 1.74 -11.24
CA LYS A 106 -6.47 2.44 -12.49
C LYS A 106 -7.90 2.09 -12.89
N ASN A 107 -8.71 3.10 -13.16
CA ASN A 107 -10.07 2.99 -13.65
C ASN A 107 -10.53 4.33 -14.27
N GLU A 108 -11.80 4.48 -14.63
CA GLU A 108 -12.30 5.75 -15.19
C GLU A 108 -12.18 6.91 -14.19
N PHE A 109 -12.40 6.67 -12.88
CA PHE A 109 -12.20 7.71 -11.87
C PHE A 109 -10.76 8.26 -11.91
N THR A 110 -9.74 7.39 -11.90
CA THR A 110 -8.34 7.85 -11.91
C THR A 110 -7.99 8.56 -13.21
N LYS A 111 -8.52 8.10 -14.33
CA LYS A 111 -8.31 8.73 -15.63
C LYS A 111 -8.89 10.13 -15.67
N GLU A 112 -10.16 10.30 -15.31
CA GLU A 112 -10.83 11.61 -15.29
C GLU A 112 -10.16 12.56 -14.29
N TYR A 113 -9.77 12.07 -13.11
CA TYR A 113 -9.04 12.87 -12.12
C TYR A 113 -7.73 13.42 -12.70
N LEU A 114 -6.93 12.55 -13.33
CA LEU A 114 -5.64 12.94 -13.91
C LEU A 114 -5.83 13.90 -15.10
N GLU A 115 -6.85 13.72 -15.93
CA GLU A 115 -7.19 14.66 -17.00
C GLU A 115 -7.52 16.05 -16.45
N LYS A 116 -8.35 16.13 -15.40
CA LYS A 116 -8.66 17.38 -14.69
C LYS A 116 -7.42 17.99 -14.06
N GLU A 117 -6.60 17.20 -13.36
CA GLU A 117 -5.36 17.65 -12.72
C GLU A 117 -4.39 18.23 -13.76
N CYS A 118 -4.19 17.55 -14.89
CA CYS A 118 -3.31 17.97 -15.98
C CYS A 118 -3.83 19.21 -16.71
N SER A 119 -5.15 19.39 -16.82
CA SER A 119 -5.76 20.59 -17.42
C SER A 119 -5.72 21.83 -16.51
N GLY A 120 -5.22 21.68 -15.27
CA GLY A 120 -5.09 22.80 -14.33
C GLY A 120 -6.36 23.10 -13.56
N ALA A 121 -7.29 22.15 -13.42
CA ALA A 121 -8.50 22.33 -12.64
C ALA A 121 -8.22 22.88 -11.23
N PRO A 122 -9.07 23.75 -10.67
CA PRO A 122 -8.92 24.26 -9.31
C PRO A 122 -8.89 23.13 -8.27
N GLN A 123 -8.14 23.32 -7.18
CA GLN A 123 -8.05 22.31 -6.11
C GLN A 123 -9.41 21.92 -5.54
N GLN A 124 -10.33 22.88 -5.42
CA GLN A 124 -11.69 22.61 -4.92
C GLN A 124 -12.44 21.65 -5.84
N GLU A 125 -12.35 21.81 -7.15
CA GLU A 125 -12.99 20.91 -8.13
C GLU A 125 -12.45 19.49 -8.01
N LEU A 126 -11.12 19.33 -7.86
CA LEU A 126 -10.50 18.03 -7.66
C LEU A 126 -10.93 17.37 -6.34
N ASN A 127 -11.04 18.16 -5.26
CA ASN A 127 -11.51 17.67 -3.97
C ASN A 127 -12.98 17.22 -4.03
N ASP A 128 -13.84 18.01 -4.66
CA ASP A 128 -15.26 17.70 -4.83
C ASP A 128 -15.43 16.43 -5.67
N PHE A 129 -14.65 16.28 -6.74
CA PHE A 129 -14.65 15.10 -7.60
C PHE A 129 -14.17 13.84 -6.84
N ALA A 130 -13.20 13.95 -5.95
CA ALA A 130 -12.68 12.82 -5.18
C ALA A 130 -13.53 12.47 -3.96
N THR A 131 -14.38 13.39 -3.49
CA THR A 131 -15.14 13.19 -2.23
C THR A 131 -16.08 12.01 -2.34
N GLY A 132 -15.97 11.08 -1.38
CA GLY A 132 -16.82 9.89 -1.30
C GLY A 132 -16.42 8.73 -2.21
N THR A 133 -15.50 8.91 -3.15
CA THR A 133 -15.13 7.87 -4.14
C THR A 133 -14.51 6.63 -3.51
N ASN A 134 -13.78 6.75 -2.39
CA ASN A 134 -13.28 5.57 -1.68
C ASN A 134 -14.42 4.72 -1.11
N ARG A 135 -15.45 5.33 -0.52
CA ARG A 135 -16.64 4.61 -0.09
C ARG A 135 -17.34 3.94 -1.26
N LEU A 136 -17.50 4.67 -2.38
CA LEU A 136 -18.12 4.17 -3.59
C LEU A 136 -17.41 2.92 -4.12
N GLY A 137 -16.06 2.90 -4.17
CA GLY A 137 -15.27 1.75 -4.61
C GLY A 137 -15.22 0.61 -3.60
N ALA A 138 -14.79 0.92 -2.37
CA ALA A 138 -14.48 -0.11 -1.37
C ALA A 138 -15.71 -0.70 -0.67
N VAL A 139 -16.79 0.07 -0.51
CA VAL A 139 -18.00 -0.35 0.22
C VAL A 139 -19.16 -0.64 -0.72
N GLU A 140 -19.40 0.18 -1.72
CA GLU A 140 -20.54 0.06 -2.63
C GLU A 140 -20.20 -0.78 -3.88
N GLY A 141 -18.92 -1.02 -4.15
CA GLY A 141 -18.44 -1.93 -5.20
C GLY A 141 -18.48 -1.35 -6.61
N ASP A 142 -18.61 -0.02 -6.76
CA ASP A 142 -18.37 0.64 -8.03
C ASP A 142 -16.87 0.78 -8.29
N ILE A 143 -16.29 -0.23 -8.93
CA ILE A 143 -14.87 -0.26 -9.27
C ILE A 143 -14.51 0.58 -10.50
N VAL A 144 -15.48 1.19 -11.15
CA VAL A 144 -15.28 2.03 -12.34
C VAL A 144 -15.10 3.49 -11.95
N HIS A 145 -16.01 4.02 -11.10
CA HIS A 145 -16.02 5.41 -10.71
C HIS A 145 -15.57 5.65 -9.26
N GLY A 146 -15.38 4.58 -8.49
CA GLY A 146 -14.88 4.63 -7.11
C GLY A 146 -13.37 4.45 -7.03
N ALA A 147 -12.76 5.04 -6.02
CA ALA A 147 -11.35 4.84 -5.71
C ALA A 147 -11.15 3.55 -4.90
N VAL A 148 -10.47 2.56 -5.48
CA VAL A 148 -10.03 1.35 -4.77
C VAL A 148 -8.57 1.55 -4.35
N LEU A 149 -8.36 1.89 -3.08
CA LEU A 149 -7.04 2.21 -2.55
C LEU A 149 -6.18 0.95 -2.44
N VAL A 150 -5.04 0.93 -3.13
CA VAL A 150 -4.10 -0.21 -3.13
C VAL A 150 -2.66 0.29 -3.26
N GLY A 151 -1.71 -0.46 -2.69
CA GLY A 151 -0.29 -0.24 -2.91
C GLY A 151 0.18 -0.70 -4.29
N GLN A 152 1.48 -0.61 -4.51
CA GLN A 152 2.10 -0.88 -5.81
C GLN A 152 2.43 -2.36 -6.02
N SER A 153 2.55 -3.17 -4.96
CA SER A 153 2.91 -4.59 -5.03
C SER A 153 1.70 -5.49 -5.33
N LEU A 154 1.09 -5.33 -6.51
CA LEU A 154 -0.16 -6.02 -6.88
C LEU A 154 0.06 -7.46 -7.33
N ASN A 155 1.10 -7.76 -8.10
CA ASN A 155 1.35 -9.08 -8.68
C ASN A 155 1.43 -10.27 -7.68
N VAL A 156 1.69 -9.99 -6.43
CA VAL A 156 1.75 -11.02 -5.37
C VAL A 156 0.45 -11.17 -4.59
N LEU A 157 -0.59 -10.41 -4.98
CA LEU A 157 -1.91 -10.37 -4.35
C LEU A 157 -2.92 -11.15 -5.19
N ASN A 158 -2.90 -12.48 -5.12
CA ASN A 158 -3.61 -13.35 -6.05
C ASN A 158 -4.64 -14.29 -5.40
N ASP A 159 -4.88 -14.16 -4.10
CA ASP A 159 -5.83 -15.00 -3.36
C ASP A 159 -6.54 -14.22 -2.24
N ILE A 160 -7.71 -14.73 -1.83
CA ILE A 160 -8.44 -14.30 -0.64
C ILE A 160 -8.40 -15.46 0.34
N LEU A 161 -7.93 -15.22 1.55
CA LEU A 161 -7.73 -16.24 2.58
C LEU A 161 -8.18 -15.70 3.95
N PRO A 162 -8.47 -16.57 4.92
CA PRO A 162 -8.64 -16.15 6.31
C PRO A 162 -7.40 -15.40 6.82
N CYS A 163 -7.59 -14.38 7.62
CA CYS A 163 -6.52 -13.54 8.16
C CYS A 163 -5.44 -14.38 8.89
N ALA A 164 -5.86 -15.41 9.63
CA ALA A 164 -4.94 -16.32 10.32
C ALA A 164 -4.00 -17.03 9.34
N GLU A 165 -4.53 -17.55 8.23
CA GLU A 165 -3.73 -18.25 7.21
C GLU A 165 -2.76 -17.29 6.50
N VAL A 166 -3.21 -16.07 6.21
CA VAL A 166 -2.32 -15.01 5.68
C VAL A 166 -1.16 -14.76 6.64
N MET A 167 -1.43 -14.61 7.93
CA MET A 167 -0.40 -14.38 8.95
C MET A 167 0.59 -15.54 9.05
N GLU A 168 0.12 -16.79 9.09
CA GLU A 168 0.98 -17.97 9.14
C GLU A 168 1.90 -18.04 7.92
N ARG A 169 1.35 -17.82 6.72
CA ARG A 169 2.10 -17.81 5.46
C ARG A 169 3.17 -16.71 5.45
N LEU A 170 2.80 -15.48 5.79
CA LEU A 170 3.73 -14.35 5.82
C LEU A 170 4.91 -14.58 6.78
N ILE A 171 4.63 -15.17 7.97
CA ILE A 171 5.67 -15.49 8.95
C ILE A 171 6.59 -16.60 8.43
N ALA A 172 6.03 -17.65 7.82
CA ALA A 172 6.82 -18.74 7.25
C ALA A 172 7.74 -18.23 6.12
N GLU A 173 7.19 -17.48 5.16
CA GLU A 173 7.95 -16.88 4.06
C GLU A 173 9.06 -15.94 4.55
N ALA A 174 8.79 -15.14 5.58
CA ALA A 174 9.78 -14.25 6.16
C ALA A 174 10.93 -15.03 6.82
N ARG A 175 10.61 -16.09 7.57
CA ARG A 175 11.60 -16.97 8.19
C ARG A 175 12.49 -17.66 7.14
N ASP A 176 11.89 -18.17 6.09
CA ASP A 176 12.60 -18.82 5.00
C ASP A 176 13.51 -17.82 4.26
N SER A 177 13.06 -16.61 4.02
CA SER A 177 13.83 -15.55 3.39
C SER A 177 15.05 -15.16 4.24
N LEU A 178 14.87 -15.00 5.56
CA LEU A 178 15.95 -14.70 6.50
C LEU A 178 16.94 -15.88 6.63
N ALA A 179 16.44 -17.13 6.61
CA ALA A 179 17.30 -18.32 6.65
C ALA A 179 18.16 -18.42 5.37
N ASN A 180 17.56 -18.16 4.20
CA ASN A 180 18.26 -18.20 2.92
C ASN A 180 19.31 -17.08 2.78
N ALA A 181 19.11 -15.93 3.40
CA ALA A 181 20.08 -14.83 3.38
C ALA A 181 21.44 -15.23 3.97
N LYS A 182 21.50 -16.19 4.89
CA LYS A 182 22.76 -16.72 5.45
C LYS A 182 23.62 -17.46 4.41
N ASN A 183 23.02 -17.90 3.31
CA ASN A 183 23.71 -18.65 2.25
C ASN A 183 24.28 -17.71 1.15
N ILE A 184 24.03 -16.42 1.26
CA ILE A 184 24.59 -15.42 0.32
C ILE A 184 26.05 -15.22 0.71
N VAL A 185 26.93 -15.62 -0.22
CA VAL A 185 28.38 -15.38 -0.09
C VAL A 185 28.65 -13.99 -0.67
N LEU A 186 29.17 -13.10 0.19
CA LEU A 186 29.61 -11.75 -0.20
C LEU A 186 31.11 -11.76 -0.54
#